data_e170a270ca458a5f029b3118ad629179
#
_entry.id   e170a270ca458a5f029b3118ad629179
#
_cell.length_a   1.000
_cell.length_b   1.000
_cell.length_c   1.000
_cell.angle_alpha   90.00
_cell.angle_beta   90.00
_cell.angle_gamma   90.00
#
_symmetry.space_group_name_H-M   'P 1'
#
loop_
_entity.id
_entity.type
_entity.pdbx_description
1 polymer ?
#
loop_
_entity_poly.entity_id
_entity_poly.type
_entity_poly.pdbx_seq_one_letter_code
_entity_poly.pdbx_strand_id
1 'polypeptide(L)'
;MTTVETRSIATPMGRVSYSETGEGRSLVLLHSLLTDRQAFDPVIPDLPGRVISVDLPGFGETDLVAPSIEDFAALIAGAVAEICPGEAPTVMGNGLGSFVALGMAIGHPDLVGALVLVGCGATFPEPARPAFANMIQLVETGGIAAVTPVALRRIYTDEYLDDHPEEAEERSRVMAHTDPTAFVEACRALLVVDFTETAAAVQARTLIVVGDQDQATPPDMARALDALLPHSVVVVLPELAHAPQLQDPRGFVNAIEKFLEGE
;
A
#
# COMPACT_ATOMS: atom_id res chain seq x y z
N MET A 1 -1.12 19.91 14.52
CA MET A 1 -1.68 18.74 13.80
C MET A 1 -2.99 18.35 14.48
N THR A 2 -4.10 18.38 13.78
CA THR A 2 -5.37 17.88 14.31
C THR A 2 -5.25 16.35 14.32
N THR A 3 -5.32 15.74 15.49
CA THR A 3 -5.32 14.27 15.62
C THR A 3 -6.58 13.75 14.91
N VAL A 4 -6.43 13.05 13.79
CA VAL A 4 -7.55 12.41 13.11
C VAL A 4 -8.00 11.23 13.97
N GLU A 5 -9.29 11.18 14.30
CA GLU A 5 -9.86 10.16 15.16
C GLU A 5 -9.75 8.77 14.52
N THR A 6 -9.22 7.80 15.26
CA THR A 6 -9.25 6.39 14.85
C THR A 6 -10.64 5.83 15.07
N ARG A 7 -11.20 5.21 14.03
CA ARG A 7 -12.50 4.51 14.03
C ARG A 7 -12.29 3.03 13.75
N SER A 8 -13.30 2.22 14.01
CA SER A 8 -13.29 0.82 13.64
C SER A 8 -14.63 0.36 13.13
N ILE A 9 -14.60 -0.61 12.22
CA ILE A 9 -15.79 -1.25 11.66
C ILE A 9 -15.65 -2.77 11.78
N ALA A 10 -16.75 -3.43 12.15
CA ALA A 10 -16.82 -4.89 12.20
C ALA A 10 -17.27 -5.44 10.83
N THR A 11 -16.56 -6.44 10.34
CA THR A 11 -16.95 -7.23 9.17
C THR A 11 -17.14 -8.68 9.56
N PRO A 12 -17.71 -9.53 8.70
CA PRO A 12 -17.79 -10.97 8.96
C PRO A 12 -16.43 -11.66 9.15
N MET A 13 -15.34 -11.07 8.64
CA MET A 13 -13.98 -11.62 8.71
C MET A 13 -13.16 -11.08 9.89
N GLY A 14 -13.58 -9.96 10.49
CA GLY A 14 -12.86 -9.32 11.59
C GLY A 14 -13.11 -7.82 11.64
N ARG A 15 -12.49 -7.17 12.60
CA ARG A 15 -12.53 -5.71 12.78
C ARG A 15 -11.45 -5.05 11.92
N VAL A 16 -11.78 -3.89 11.33
CA VAL A 16 -10.85 -3.05 10.59
C VAL A 16 -10.82 -1.66 11.20
N SER A 17 -9.63 -1.16 11.51
CA SER A 17 -9.40 0.21 11.99
C SER A 17 -9.06 1.14 10.82
N TYR A 18 -9.55 2.38 10.92
CA TYR A 18 -9.34 3.39 9.90
C TYR A 18 -9.47 4.80 10.48
N SER A 19 -9.05 5.76 9.72
CA SER A 19 -9.34 7.19 9.95
C SER A 19 -9.94 7.79 8.70
N GLU A 20 -10.72 8.86 8.84
CA GLU A 20 -11.29 9.56 7.69
C GLU A 20 -11.24 11.08 7.85
N THR A 21 -11.13 11.78 6.72
CA THR A 21 -11.16 13.24 6.64
C THR A 21 -11.73 13.68 5.30
N GLY A 22 -12.21 14.92 5.22
CA GLY A 22 -12.80 15.47 4.01
C GLY A 22 -14.22 14.98 3.75
N GLU A 23 -14.79 15.39 2.61
CA GLU A 23 -16.14 15.07 2.18
C GLU A 23 -16.18 14.87 0.65
N GLY A 24 -17.18 14.14 0.13
CA GLY A 24 -17.34 13.89 -1.29
C GLY A 24 -17.05 12.44 -1.68
N ARG A 25 -16.51 12.24 -2.89
CA ARG A 25 -16.17 10.89 -3.40
C ARG A 25 -15.07 10.26 -2.54
N SER A 26 -15.23 8.99 -2.24
CA SER A 26 -14.30 8.29 -1.35
C SER A 26 -13.01 7.87 -2.07
N LEU A 27 -11.89 8.12 -1.38
CA LEU A 27 -10.54 7.67 -1.71
C LEU A 27 -10.02 6.82 -0.54
N VAL A 28 -9.85 5.54 -0.76
CA VAL A 28 -9.35 4.59 0.24
C VAL A 28 -7.85 4.43 0.09
N LEU A 29 -7.10 4.62 1.19
CA LEU A 29 -5.63 4.54 1.22
C LEU A 29 -5.18 3.30 1.99
N LEU A 30 -4.32 2.49 1.37
CA LEU A 30 -3.77 1.24 1.90
C LEU A 30 -2.25 1.33 1.96
N HIS A 31 -1.69 1.28 3.15
CA HIS A 31 -0.25 1.47 3.41
C HIS A 31 0.63 0.27 3.00
N SER A 32 1.94 0.45 3.03
CA SER A 32 2.92 -0.59 2.72
C SER A 32 3.22 -1.48 3.95
N LEU A 33 3.86 -2.64 3.69
CA LEU A 33 4.41 -3.53 4.72
C LEU A 33 5.35 -2.81 5.71
N LEU A 34 6.11 -1.84 5.24
CA LEU A 34 7.16 -1.14 5.97
C LEU A 34 6.69 0.18 6.60
N THR A 35 5.39 0.44 6.54
CA THR A 35 4.77 1.68 7.03
C THR A 35 3.45 1.36 7.76
N ASP A 36 2.71 2.38 8.11
CA ASP A 36 1.36 2.33 8.65
C ASP A 36 0.45 3.29 7.87
N ARG A 37 -0.83 3.42 8.29
CA ARG A 37 -1.79 4.31 7.61
C ARG A 37 -1.33 5.77 7.57
N GLN A 38 -0.49 6.22 8.50
CA GLN A 38 0.03 7.59 8.56
C GLN A 38 1.05 7.90 7.45
N ALA A 39 1.49 6.87 6.69
CA ALA A 39 2.38 7.05 5.55
C ALA A 39 1.80 7.96 4.43
N PHE A 40 0.50 8.22 4.47
CA PHE A 40 -0.16 9.14 3.54
C PHE A 40 -0.45 10.52 4.14
N ASP A 41 -0.22 10.73 5.44
CA ASP A 41 -0.50 12.01 6.12
C ASP A 41 0.12 13.24 5.41
N PRO A 42 1.35 13.16 4.84
CA PRO A 42 1.94 14.28 4.12
C PRO A 42 1.18 14.72 2.86
N VAL A 43 0.41 13.81 2.25
CA VAL A 43 -0.33 14.07 0.99
C VAL A 43 -1.82 14.28 1.20
N ILE A 44 -2.40 13.82 2.31
CA ILE A 44 -3.85 13.92 2.58
C ILE A 44 -4.40 15.34 2.41
N PRO A 45 -3.71 16.42 2.86
CA PRO A 45 -4.24 17.79 2.71
C PRO A 45 -4.48 18.23 1.26
N ASP A 46 -3.76 17.63 0.30
CA ASP A 46 -3.80 17.95 -1.11
C ASP A 46 -4.61 16.92 -1.94
N LEU A 47 -5.14 15.87 -1.29
CA LEU A 47 -5.97 14.87 -1.96
C LEU A 47 -7.45 15.31 -2.00
N PRO A 48 -8.15 15.06 -3.13
CA PRO A 48 -9.56 15.44 -3.27
C PRO A 48 -10.48 14.48 -2.53
N GLY A 49 -11.65 14.98 -2.11
CA GLY A 49 -12.76 14.15 -1.65
C GLY A 49 -12.67 13.71 -0.19
N ARG A 50 -13.32 12.58 0.11
CA ARG A 50 -13.32 11.93 1.42
C ARG A 50 -12.21 10.89 1.45
N VAL A 51 -11.16 11.15 2.20
CA VAL A 51 -9.98 10.29 2.32
C VAL A 51 -10.16 9.35 3.52
N ILE A 52 -10.00 8.05 3.28
CA ILE A 52 -10.17 6.97 4.25
C ILE A 52 -8.85 6.20 4.31
N SER A 53 -8.06 6.42 5.36
CA SER A 53 -6.79 5.70 5.57
C SER A 53 -7.03 4.48 6.44
N VAL A 54 -6.72 3.29 5.93
CA VAL A 54 -7.05 2.00 6.55
C VAL A 54 -5.79 1.33 7.06
N ASP A 55 -5.85 0.76 8.27
CA ASP A 55 -4.82 -0.17 8.75
C ASP A 55 -5.03 -1.54 8.11
N LEU A 56 -4.01 -2.06 7.45
CA LEU A 56 -4.04 -3.39 6.83
C LEU A 56 -4.13 -4.50 7.90
N PRO A 57 -4.51 -5.74 7.50
CA PRO A 57 -4.68 -6.85 8.44
C PRO A 57 -3.43 -7.08 9.31
N GLY A 58 -3.64 -7.04 10.65
CA GLY A 58 -2.59 -7.16 11.65
C GLY A 58 -1.83 -5.87 11.96
N PHE A 59 -2.13 -4.75 11.28
CA PHE A 59 -1.57 -3.43 11.57
C PHE A 59 -2.56 -2.59 12.35
N GLY A 60 -2.06 -1.65 13.17
CA GLY A 60 -2.88 -0.81 14.02
C GLY A 60 -3.81 -1.64 14.90
N GLU A 61 -5.12 -1.39 14.82
CA GLU A 61 -6.14 -2.15 15.55
C GLU A 61 -6.96 -3.08 14.61
N THR A 62 -6.48 -3.35 13.40
CA THR A 62 -7.10 -4.27 12.44
C THR A 62 -6.76 -5.71 12.79
N ASP A 63 -7.78 -6.57 12.83
CA ASP A 63 -7.59 -7.99 13.11
C ASP A 63 -6.72 -8.66 12.05
N LEU A 64 -5.88 -9.61 12.47
CA LEU A 64 -5.11 -10.44 11.56
C LEU A 64 -6.00 -11.55 10.99
N VAL A 65 -5.89 -11.81 9.70
CA VAL A 65 -6.54 -12.92 8.98
C VAL A 65 -5.50 -13.87 8.39
N ALA A 66 -5.94 -14.91 7.69
CA ALA A 66 -5.04 -15.85 7.03
C ALA A 66 -4.05 -15.12 6.10
N PRO A 67 -2.78 -15.58 6.00
CA PRO A 67 -1.71 -14.87 5.32
C PRO A 67 -1.76 -15.08 3.79
N SER A 68 -2.80 -14.56 3.16
CA SER A 68 -2.92 -14.44 1.71
C SER A 68 -3.37 -13.03 1.32
N ILE A 69 -2.96 -12.56 0.16
CA ILE A 69 -3.42 -11.25 -0.34
C ILE A 69 -4.92 -11.28 -0.61
N GLU A 70 -5.47 -12.42 -0.99
CA GLU A 70 -6.90 -12.63 -1.21
C GLU A 70 -7.70 -12.45 0.10
N ASP A 71 -7.25 -13.02 1.23
CA ASP A 71 -7.91 -12.85 2.52
C ASP A 71 -7.76 -11.42 3.04
N PHE A 72 -6.60 -10.79 2.84
CA PHE A 72 -6.40 -9.38 3.17
C PHE A 72 -7.36 -8.48 2.36
N ALA A 73 -7.44 -8.72 1.05
CA ALA A 73 -8.35 -8.01 0.17
C ALA A 73 -9.82 -8.21 0.56
N ALA A 74 -10.22 -9.43 0.92
CA ALA A 74 -11.59 -9.73 1.33
C ALA A 74 -11.97 -9.03 2.65
N LEU A 75 -11.08 -8.98 3.65
CA LEU A 75 -11.31 -8.24 4.89
C LEU A 75 -11.50 -6.73 4.61
N ILE A 76 -10.58 -6.14 3.81
CA ILE A 76 -10.64 -4.70 3.47
C ILE A 76 -11.87 -4.39 2.60
N ALA A 77 -12.21 -5.26 1.63
CA ALA A 77 -13.43 -5.12 0.82
C ALA A 77 -14.70 -5.12 1.67
N GLY A 78 -14.76 -6.01 2.66
CA GLY A 78 -15.87 -6.03 3.64
C GLY A 78 -15.98 -4.71 4.41
N ALA A 79 -14.86 -4.13 4.84
CA ALA A 79 -14.85 -2.82 5.51
C ALA A 79 -15.26 -1.69 4.55
N VAL A 80 -14.75 -1.68 3.32
CA VAL A 80 -15.10 -0.67 2.30
C VAL A 80 -16.60 -0.70 1.98
N ALA A 81 -17.22 -1.88 1.88
CA ALA A 81 -18.65 -2.01 1.64
C ALA A 81 -19.51 -1.35 2.76
N GLU A 82 -19.05 -1.42 4.00
CA GLU A 82 -19.72 -0.82 5.16
C GLU A 82 -19.43 0.69 5.31
N ILE A 83 -18.20 1.13 5.00
CA ILE A 83 -17.77 2.52 5.13
C ILE A 83 -18.27 3.38 3.95
N CYS A 84 -18.36 2.79 2.75
CA CYS A 84 -18.76 3.44 1.50
C CYS A 84 -20.01 2.78 0.87
N PRO A 85 -21.17 2.74 1.58
CA PRO A 85 -22.34 1.98 1.13
C PRO A 85 -22.87 2.51 -0.21
N GLY A 86 -22.92 1.63 -1.22
CA GLY A 86 -23.42 1.95 -2.56
C GLY A 86 -22.44 2.76 -3.42
N GLU A 87 -21.21 2.92 -3.00
CA GLU A 87 -20.14 3.60 -3.74
C GLU A 87 -19.05 2.59 -4.13
N ALA A 88 -18.44 2.79 -5.31
CA ALA A 88 -17.20 2.15 -5.71
C ALA A 88 -16.08 3.21 -5.64
N PRO A 89 -15.34 3.30 -4.52
CA PRO A 89 -14.32 4.31 -4.31
C PRO A 89 -13.11 4.12 -5.23
N THR A 90 -12.28 5.15 -5.34
CA THR A 90 -10.90 4.97 -5.80
C THR A 90 -10.12 4.32 -4.66
N VAL A 91 -9.37 3.24 -4.94
CA VAL A 91 -8.50 2.58 -3.97
C VAL A 91 -7.04 2.84 -4.37
N MET A 92 -6.31 3.49 -3.48
CA MET A 92 -4.88 3.76 -3.63
C MET A 92 -4.10 2.93 -2.63
N GLY A 93 -3.15 2.14 -3.12
CA GLY A 93 -2.25 1.37 -2.26
C GLY A 93 -0.78 1.70 -2.51
N ASN A 94 0.06 1.46 -1.49
CA ASN A 94 1.51 1.46 -1.64
C ASN A 94 2.07 0.10 -1.20
N GLY A 95 2.93 -0.50 -1.99
CA GLY A 95 3.55 -1.80 -1.70
C GLY A 95 2.52 -2.88 -1.38
N LEU A 96 2.54 -3.43 -0.16
CA LEU A 96 1.55 -4.40 0.32
C LEU A 96 0.11 -3.93 0.03
N GLY A 97 -0.19 -2.65 0.33
CA GLY A 97 -1.49 -2.06 0.07
C GLY A 97 -1.87 -2.05 -1.42
N SER A 98 -0.90 -1.93 -2.33
CA SER A 98 -1.14 -2.04 -3.77
C SER A 98 -1.53 -3.46 -4.19
N PHE A 99 -0.88 -4.49 -3.64
CA PHE A 99 -1.28 -5.88 -3.90
C PHE A 99 -2.67 -6.18 -3.32
N VAL A 100 -2.98 -5.64 -2.13
CA VAL A 100 -4.34 -5.75 -1.54
C VAL A 100 -5.37 -5.03 -2.40
N ALA A 101 -5.10 -3.80 -2.88
CA ALA A 101 -5.98 -3.05 -3.77
C ALA A 101 -6.25 -3.79 -5.09
N LEU A 102 -5.20 -4.37 -5.70
CA LEU A 102 -5.33 -5.21 -6.89
C LEU A 102 -6.14 -6.46 -6.61
N GLY A 103 -5.89 -7.14 -5.49
CA GLY A 103 -6.68 -8.29 -5.03
C GLY A 103 -8.17 -7.93 -4.81
N MET A 104 -8.47 -6.74 -4.28
CA MET A 104 -9.85 -6.23 -4.17
C MET A 104 -10.50 -6.06 -5.55
N ALA A 105 -9.80 -5.46 -6.52
CA ALA A 105 -10.35 -5.26 -7.86
C ALA A 105 -10.59 -6.59 -8.61
N ILE A 106 -9.81 -7.64 -8.31
CA ILE A 106 -10.00 -8.98 -8.86
C ILE A 106 -11.15 -9.71 -8.17
N GLY A 107 -11.17 -9.75 -6.83
CA GLY A 107 -12.15 -10.53 -6.05
C GLY A 107 -13.46 -9.82 -5.78
N HIS A 108 -13.47 -8.49 -5.76
CA HIS A 108 -14.61 -7.63 -5.39
C HIS A 108 -14.75 -6.42 -6.34
N PRO A 109 -14.87 -6.63 -7.67
CA PRO A 109 -14.80 -5.56 -8.67
C PRO A 109 -15.84 -4.46 -8.49
N ASP A 110 -17.00 -4.77 -7.94
CA ASP A 110 -18.09 -3.80 -7.70
C ASP A 110 -17.76 -2.79 -6.58
N LEU A 111 -16.71 -3.05 -5.79
CA LEU A 111 -16.25 -2.19 -4.69
C LEU A 111 -15.03 -1.34 -5.05
N VAL A 112 -14.59 -1.37 -6.32
CA VAL A 112 -13.40 -0.63 -6.78
C VAL A 112 -13.72 0.14 -8.05
N GLY A 113 -13.87 1.46 -7.95
CA GLY A 113 -14.16 2.33 -9.09
C GLY A 113 -12.92 2.69 -9.92
N ALA A 114 -11.79 2.88 -9.27
CA ALA A 114 -10.49 3.10 -9.91
C ALA A 114 -9.36 2.65 -8.97
N LEU A 115 -8.17 2.42 -9.53
CA LEU A 115 -6.97 2.00 -8.79
C LEU A 115 -5.84 3.00 -8.96
N VAL A 116 -5.12 3.30 -7.86
CA VAL A 116 -3.79 3.90 -7.89
C VAL A 116 -2.83 2.93 -7.18
N LEU A 117 -1.95 2.29 -7.93
CA LEU A 117 -1.04 1.25 -7.45
C LEU A 117 0.38 1.80 -7.37
N VAL A 118 0.85 2.10 -6.16
CA VAL A 118 2.19 2.67 -5.94
C VAL A 118 3.15 1.55 -5.55
N GLY A 119 4.17 1.29 -6.37
CA GLY A 119 5.13 0.22 -6.12
C GLY A 119 4.46 -1.16 -6.12
N CYS A 120 3.95 -1.61 -7.26
CA CYS A 120 3.19 -2.85 -7.43
C CYS A 120 3.72 -3.72 -8.58
N GLY A 121 3.32 -4.97 -8.58
CA GLY A 121 3.50 -5.93 -9.66
C GLY A 121 2.40 -6.99 -9.62
N ALA A 122 2.35 -7.88 -10.62
CA ALA A 122 1.42 -9.02 -10.57
C ALA A 122 1.93 -10.12 -9.63
N THR A 123 3.24 -10.29 -9.54
CA THR A 123 3.93 -11.30 -8.70
C THR A 123 5.36 -10.83 -8.44
N PHE A 124 6.01 -11.44 -7.46
CA PHE A 124 7.45 -11.24 -7.25
C PHE A 124 8.25 -12.27 -8.03
N PRO A 125 9.21 -11.84 -8.88
CA PRO A 125 10.09 -12.77 -9.61
C PRO A 125 10.95 -13.58 -8.62
N GLU A 126 11.36 -14.80 -9.04
CA GLU A 126 12.18 -15.68 -8.19
C GLU A 126 13.38 -15.01 -7.52
N PRO A 127 14.16 -14.13 -8.18
CA PRO A 127 15.30 -13.46 -7.53
C PRO A 127 14.90 -12.51 -6.39
N ALA A 128 13.64 -12.05 -6.29
CA ALA A 128 13.18 -11.17 -5.22
C ALA A 128 12.69 -11.93 -3.97
N ARG A 129 12.30 -13.19 -4.10
CA ARG A 129 11.74 -14.01 -3.01
C ARG A 129 12.70 -14.21 -1.81
N PRO A 130 14.01 -14.43 -1.99
CA PRO A 130 14.96 -14.50 -0.88
C PRO A 130 14.96 -13.28 0.04
N ALA A 131 14.62 -12.10 -0.47
CA ALA A 131 14.55 -10.90 0.35
C ALA A 131 13.44 -10.96 1.42
N PHE A 132 12.29 -11.55 1.11
CA PHE A 132 11.22 -11.77 2.09
C PHE A 132 11.62 -12.82 3.12
N ALA A 133 12.24 -13.93 2.70
CA ALA A 133 12.75 -14.95 3.62
C ALA A 133 13.78 -14.36 4.60
N ASN A 134 14.66 -13.49 4.12
CA ASN A 134 15.61 -12.77 4.97
C ASN A 134 14.92 -11.82 5.95
N MET A 135 13.90 -11.07 5.52
CA MET A 135 13.13 -10.18 6.40
C MET A 135 12.40 -10.97 7.49
N ILE A 136 11.77 -12.11 7.14
CA ILE A 136 11.14 -13.01 8.09
C ILE A 136 12.16 -13.49 9.12
N GLN A 137 13.32 -13.98 8.69
CA GLN A 137 14.39 -14.46 9.58
C GLN A 137 14.89 -13.35 10.52
N LEU A 138 15.09 -12.14 10.01
CA LEU A 138 15.50 -11.00 10.83
C LEU A 138 14.47 -10.70 11.92
N VAL A 139 13.18 -10.69 11.59
CA VAL A 139 12.12 -10.43 12.58
C VAL A 139 12.01 -11.58 13.59
N GLU A 140 12.05 -12.85 13.16
CA GLU A 140 11.97 -14.02 14.05
C GLU A 140 13.15 -14.10 15.03
N THR A 141 14.33 -13.58 14.67
CA THR A 141 15.53 -13.66 15.50
C THR A 141 15.83 -12.40 16.31
N GLY A 142 15.44 -11.22 15.81
CA GLY A 142 15.81 -9.94 16.40
C GLY A 142 14.66 -8.92 16.49
N GLY A 143 13.44 -9.35 16.17
CA GLY A 143 12.26 -8.47 16.17
C GLY A 143 12.28 -7.41 15.06
N ILE A 144 11.31 -6.50 15.09
CA ILE A 144 11.18 -5.43 14.10
C ILE A 144 12.42 -4.55 14.02
N ALA A 145 13.12 -4.31 15.12
CA ALA A 145 14.35 -3.51 15.11
C ALA A 145 15.45 -4.09 14.21
N ALA A 146 15.49 -5.41 14.02
CA ALA A 146 16.50 -6.05 13.17
C ALA A 146 16.23 -5.84 11.66
N VAL A 147 14.97 -5.67 11.25
CA VAL A 147 14.60 -5.44 9.86
C VAL A 147 14.55 -3.95 9.50
N THR A 148 14.43 -3.06 10.47
CA THR A 148 14.29 -1.60 10.26
C THR A 148 15.36 -1.00 9.33
N PRO A 149 16.68 -1.28 9.46
CA PRO A 149 17.68 -0.72 8.55
C PRO A 149 17.49 -1.16 7.08
N VAL A 150 17.01 -2.39 6.86
CA VAL A 150 16.68 -2.90 5.53
C VAL A 150 15.44 -2.21 4.97
N ALA A 151 14.44 -1.99 5.83
CA ALA A 151 13.19 -1.32 5.47
C ALA A 151 13.43 0.12 5.03
N LEU A 152 14.20 0.90 5.78
CA LEU A 152 14.50 2.31 5.47
C LEU A 152 15.08 2.48 4.08
N ARG A 153 16.07 1.64 3.70
CA ARG A 153 16.71 1.66 2.38
C ARG A 153 15.81 1.18 1.23
N ARG A 154 14.64 0.63 1.54
CA ARG A 154 13.61 0.29 0.56
C ARG A 154 12.59 1.41 0.41
N ILE A 155 12.23 2.08 1.52
CA ILE A 155 11.28 3.20 1.54
C ILE A 155 11.87 4.42 0.84
N TYR A 156 13.14 4.73 1.12
CA TYR A 156 13.84 5.92 0.67
C TYR A 156 15.11 5.59 -0.11
N THR A 157 15.60 6.55 -0.89
CA THR A 157 16.95 6.48 -1.47
C THR A 157 18.01 6.72 -0.39
N ASP A 158 19.23 6.21 -0.59
CA ASP A 158 20.34 6.46 0.34
C ASP A 158 20.65 7.97 0.44
N GLU A 159 20.61 8.71 -0.68
CA GLU A 159 20.81 10.16 -0.72
C GLU A 159 19.76 10.90 0.13
N TYR A 160 18.50 10.51 0.01
CA TYR A 160 17.43 11.12 0.82
C TYR A 160 17.66 10.90 2.33
N LEU A 161 18.08 9.68 2.71
CA LEU A 161 18.35 9.36 4.12
C LEU A 161 19.55 10.11 4.69
N ASP A 162 20.57 10.36 3.85
CA ASP A 162 21.75 11.14 4.24
C ASP A 162 21.39 12.62 4.47
N ASP A 163 20.49 13.17 3.67
CA ASP A 163 20.02 14.56 3.76
C ASP A 163 18.91 14.77 4.82
N HIS A 164 18.17 13.70 5.16
CA HIS A 164 17.02 13.72 6.08
C HIS A 164 17.12 12.65 7.19
N PRO A 165 18.12 12.71 8.07
CA PRO A 165 18.31 11.71 9.13
C PRO A 165 17.11 11.65 10.11
N GLU A 166 16.37 12.74 10.28
CA GLU A 166 15.15 12.81 11.10
C GLU A 166 14.04 11.89 10.58
N GLU A 167 13.93 11.70 9.26
CA GLU A 167 12.96 10.78 8.64
C GLU A 167 13.30 9.32 8.97
N ALA A 168 14.59 8.96 8.99
CA ALA A 168 15.03 7.64 9.40
C ALA A 168 14.67 7.36 10.87
N GLU A 169 14.83 8.35 11.76
CA GLU A 169 14.46 8.24 13.17
C GLU A 169 12.94 8.11 13.34
N GLU A 170 12.15 8.91 12.63
CA GLU A 170 10.69 8.88 12.68
C GLU A 170 10.16 7.54 12.17
N ARG A 171 10.60 7.08 11.00
CA ARG A 171 10.17 5.78 10.46
C ARG A 171 10.59 4.61 11.36
N SER A 172 11.76 4.68 11.98
CA SER A 172 12.19 3.66 12.95
C SER A 172 11.26 3.62 14.16
N ARG A 173 10.81 4.77 14.66
CA ARG A 173 9.84 4.85 15.76
C ARG A 173 8.47 4.27 15.37
N VAL A 174 7.97 4.60 14.17
CA VAL A 174 6.71 4.07 13.64
C VAL A 174 6.81 2.55 13.50
N MET A 175 7.85 2.05 12.84
CA MET A 175 8.04 0.62 12.64
C MET A 175 8.14 -0.17 13.94
N ALA A 176 8.71 0.42 15.01
CA ALA A 176 8.83 -0.25 16.31
C ALA A 176 7.46 -0.65 16.92
N HIS A 177 6.35 -0.07 16.46
CA HIS A 177 5.00 -0.42 16.89
C HIS A 177 4.35 -1.53 16.04
N THR A 178 4.99 -1.97 14.95
CA THR A 178 4.48 -3.05 14.11
C THR A 178 4.53 -4.37 14.87
N ASP A 179 3.42 -5.11 14.88
CA ASP A 179 3.39 -6.46 15.43
C ASP A 179 4.28 -7.40 14.61
N PRO A 180 5.26 -8.09 15.25
CA PRO A 180 6.17 -8.98 14.52
C PRO A 180 5.47 -10.13 13.80
N THR A 181 4.36 -10.66 14.37
CA THR A 181 3.58 -11.74 13.75
C THR A 181 2.89 -11.23 12.50
N ALA A 182 2.23 -10.07 12.60
CA ALA A 182 1.57 -9.45 11.45
C ALA A 182 2.55 -9.15 10.31
N PHE A 183 3.75 -8.65 10.63
CA PHE A 183 4.80 -8.42 9.64
C PHE A 183 5.22 -9.71 8.92
N VAL A 184 5.46 -10.78 9.67
CA VAL A 184 5.85 -12.08 9.13
C VAL A 184 4.75 -12.67 8.24
N GLU A 185 3.49 -12.62 8.69
CA GLU A 185 2.35 -13.12 7.90
C GLU A 185 2.14 -12.30 6.63
N ALA A 186 2.32 -10.98 6.67
CA ALA A 186 2.28 -10.15 5.47
C ALA A 186 3.43 -10.47 4.49
N CYS A 187 4.64 -10.74 4.99
CA CYS A 187 5.74 -11.24 4.15
C CYS A 187 5.40 -12.58 3.49
N ARG A 188 4.75 -13.51 4.23
CA ARG A 188 4.31 -14.80 3.71
C ARG A 188 3.26 -14.65 2.61
N ALA A 189 2.29 -13.75 2.80
CA ALA A 189 1.30 -13.42 1.79
C ALA A 189 1.95 -12.91 0.48
N LEU A 190 2.92 -11.98 0.60
CA LEU A 190 3.65 -11.45 -0.55
C LEU A 190 4.56 -12.49 -1.25
N LEU A 191 5.07 -13.48 -0.52
CA LEU A 191 5.89 -14.55 -1.11
C LEU A 191 5.13 -15.43 -2.11
N VAL A 192 3.82 -15.57 -1.92
CA VAL A 192 2.99 -16.50 -2.71
C VAL A 192 2.04 -15.80 -3.68
N VAL A 193 1.91 -14.46 -3.60
CA VAL A 193 1.00 -13.71 -4.47
C VAL A 193 1.37 -13.89 -5.95
N ASP A 194 0.36 -14.22 -6.75
CA ASP A 194 0.49 -14.29 -8.21
C ASP A 194 -0.84 -13.94 -8.89
N PHE A 195 -0.91 -12.75 -9.45
CA PHE A 195 -2.05 -12.24 -10.21
C PHE A 195 -1.84 -12.30 -11.73
N THR A 196 -0.80 -13.02 -12.20
CA THR A 196 -0.44 -13.07 -13.63
C THR A 196 -1.60 -13.51 -14.50
N GLU A 197 -2.39 -14.50 -14.06
CA GLU A 197 -3.52 -15.02 -14.83
C GLU A 197 -4.83 -14.24 -14.59
N THR A 198 -4.95 -13.53 -13.46
CA THR A 198 -6.21 -12.89 -13.04
C THR A 198 -6.25 -11.38 -13.27
N ALA A 199 -5.11 -10.71 -13.40
CA ALA A 199 -5.03 -9.26 -13.59
C ALA A 199 -5.81 -8.77 -14.84
N ALA A 200 -5.87 -9.56 -15.91
CA ALA A 200 -6.62 -9.23 -17.13
C ALA A 200 -8.15 -9.09 -16.90
N ALA A 201 -8.69 -9.60 -15.80
CA ALA A 201 -10.10 -9.43 -15.43
C ALA A 201 -10.44 -8.06 -14.85
N VAL A 202 -9.45 -7.29 -14.40
CA VAL A 202 -9.64 -5.96 -13.79
C VAL A 202 -10.14 -4.97 -14.83
N GLN A 203 -11.33 -4.39 -14.58
CA GLN A 203 -11.94 -3.40 -15.47
C GLN A 203 -11.79 -1.96 -14.95
N ALA A 204 -11.39 -1.80 -13.70
CA ALA A 204 -11.17 -0.49 -13.10
C ALA A 204 -10.02 0.25 -13.81
N ARG A 205 -10.21 1.55 -14.07
CA ARG A 205 -9.10 2.42 -14.54
C ARG A 205 -7.97 2.33 -13.52
N THR A 206 -6.75 2.12 -13.99
CA THR A 206 -5.60 1.91 -13.12
C THR A 206 -4.45 2.85 -13.46
N LEU A 207 -3.98 3.59 -12.47
CA LEU A 207 -2.71 4.30 -12.52
C LEU A 207 -1.67 3.50 -11.73
N ILE A 208 -0.58 3.13 -12.38
CA ILE A 208 0.56 2.48 -11.73
C ILE A 208 1.65 3.54 -11.55
N VAL A 209 2.07 3.79 -10.31
CA VAL A 209 3.11 4.76 -9.97
C VAL A 209 4.30 4.02 -9.39
N VAL A 210 5.50 4.35 -9.84
CA VAL A 210 6.73 3.70 -9.35
C VAL A 210 7.89 4.70 -9.36
N GLY A 211 8.71 4.71 -8.31
CA GLY A 211 9.98 5.43 -8.31
C GLY A 211 11.01 4.72 -9.20
N ASP A 212 11.85 5.46 -9.92
CA ASP A 212 12.88 4.85 -10.77
C ASP A 212 14.00 4.17 -9.97
N GLN A 213 14.09 4.49 -8.66
CA GLN A 213 15.02 3.88 -7.71
C GLN A 213 14.34 2.88 -6.75
N ASP A 214 13.10 2.49 -7.00
CA ASP A 214 12.40 1.48 -6.19
C ASP A 214 13.08 0.10 -6.34
N GLN A 215 13.72 -0.34 -5.25
CA GLN A 215 14.38 -1.65 -5.18
C GLN A 215 13.46 -2.76 -4.64
N ALA A 216 12.29 -2.41 -4.09
CA ALA A 216 11.33 -3.37 -3.57
C ALA A 216 10.42 -3.91 -4.69
N THR A 217 9.91 -3.00 -5.52
CA THR A 217 9.07 -3.27 -6.68
C THR A 217 9.53 -2.41 -7.86
N PRO A 218 10.65 -2.80 -8.51
CA PRO A 218 11.29 -1.95 -9.52
C PRO A 218 10.38 -1.69 -10.74
N PRO A 219 10.68 -0.66 -11.56
CA PRO A 219 9.88 -0.25 -12.70
C PRO A 219 9.51 -1.36 -13.68
N ASP A 220 10.33 -2.39 -13.79
CA ASP A 220 10.03 -3.53 -14.66
C ASP A 220 8.84 -4.38 -14.16
N MET A 221 8.61 -4.45 -12.83
CA MET A 221 7.41 -5.07 -12.26
C MET A 221 6.16 -4.25 -12.61
N ALA A 222 6.24 -2.92 -12.53
CA ALA A 222 5.15 -2.02 -12.90
C ALA A 222 4.78 -2.17 -14.40
N ARG A 223 5.79 -2.21 -15.29
CA ARG A 223 5.59 -2.43 -16.74
C ARG A 223 5.01 -3.81 -17.05
N ALA A 224 5.46 -4.84 -16.33
CA ALA A 224 4.91 -6.18 -16.49
C ALA A 224 3.44 -6.25 -16.05
N LEU A 225 3.06 -5.56 -14.97
CA LEU A 225 1.67 -5.47 -14.54
C LEU A 225 0.81 -4.68 -15.55
N ASP A 226 1.31 -3.54 -16.05
CA ASP A 226 0.63 -2.73 -17.08
C ASP A 226 0.29 -3.55 -18.34
N ALA A 227 1.21 -4.40 -18.76
CA ALA A 227 0.99 -5.28 -19.91
C ALA A 227 -0.15 -6.32 -19.71
N LEU A 228 -0.55 -6.58 -18.47
CA LEU A 228 -1.63 -7.51 -18.12
C LEU A 228 -2.97 -6.79 -17.90
N LEU A 229 -2.96 -5.53 -17.47
CA LEU A 229 -4.15 -4.76 -17.15
C LEU A 229 -4.74 -4.08 -18.41
N PRO A 230 -6.05 -4.23 -18.70
CA PRO A 230 -6.63 -3.69 -19.93
C PRO A 230 -6.77 -2.16 -19.96
N HIS A 231 -6.80 -1.49 -18.79
CA HIS A 231 -7.08 -0.06 -18.64
C HIS A 231 -6.09 0.61 -17.69
N SER A 232 -4.79 0.44 -17.95
CA SER A 232 -3.74 0.99 -17.09
C SER A 232 -2.81 1.95 -17.82
N VAL A 233 -2.12 2.76 -17.03
CA VAL A 233 -1.02 3.62 -17.45
C VAL A 233 0.04 3.63 -16.36
N VAL A 234 1.33 3.68 -16.75
CA VAL A 234 2.47 3.73 -15.83
C VAL A 234 3.04 5.13 -15.78
N VAL A 235 3.26 5.64 -14.58
CA VAL A 235 4.05 6.84 -14.30
C VAL A 235 5.28 6.45 -13.50
N VAL A 236 6.46 6.78 -14.04
CA VAL A 236 7.76 6.59 -13.37
C VAL A 236 8.21 7.91 -12.80
N LEU A 237 8.42 7.97 -11.49
CA LEU A 237 8.86 9.16 -10.77
C LEU A 237 10.39 9.15 -10.64
N PRO A 238 11.09 10.16 -11.17
CA PRO A 238 12.55 10.20 -11.13
C PRO A 238 13.05 10.44 -9.70
N GLU A 239 14.20 9.84 -9.37
CA GLU A 239 14.95 10.03 -8.11
C GLU A 239 14.19 9.60 -6.85
N LEU A 240 13.07 8.85 -6.99
CA LEU A 240 12.25 8.36 -5.88
C LEU A 240 12.35 6.84 -5.72
N ALA A 241 12.24 6.40 -4.47
CA ALA A 241 12.22 4.99 -4.09
C ALA A 241 10.77 4.46 -3.91
N HIS A 242 10.56 3.51 -2.97
CA HIS A 242 9.32 2.74 -2.83
C HIS A 242 8.14 3.53 -2.25
N ALA A 243 8.37 4.59 -1.48
CA ALA A 243 7.31 5.40 -0.88
C ALA A 243 7.40 6.87 -1.33
N PRO A 244 7.09 7.16 -2.62
CA PRO A 244 7.20 8.51 -3.17
C PRO A 244 6.33 9.54 -2.43
N GLN A 245 5.19 9.14 -1.86
CA GLN A 245 4.32 9.99 -1.06
C GLN A 245 4.97 10.48 0.25
N LEU A 246 6.02 9.80 0.72
CA LEU A 246 6.83 10.21 1.86
C LEU A 246 8.08 11.00 1.42
N GLN A 247 8.72 10.59 0.33
CA GLN A 247 9.98 11.16 -0.13
C GLN A 247 9.80 12.51 -0.85
N ASP A 248 8.79 12.62 -1.72
CA ASP A 248 8.37 13.86 -2.39
C ASP A 248 6.83 13.96 -2.43
N PRO A 249 6.17 14.35 -1.33
CA PRO A 249 4.72 14.42 -1.25
C PRO A 249 4.07 15.26 -2.36
N ARG A 250 4.69 16.40 -2.67
CA ARG A 250 4.16 17.33 -3.67
C ARG A 250 4.31 16.79 -5.09
N GLY A 251 5.46 16.27 -5.45
CA GLY A 251 5.71 15.65 -6.74
C GLY A 251 4.80 14.43 -6.95
N PHE A 252 4.58 13.64 -5.89
CA PHE A 252 3.65 12.52 -5.91
C PHE A 252 2.21 12.96 -6.20
N VAL A 253 1.68 13.96 -5.47
CA VAL A 253 0.31 14.47 -5.70
C VAL A 253 0.16 14.99 -7.13
N ASN A 254 1.10 15.81 -7.63
CA ASN A 254 1.07 16.32 -9.00
C ASN A 254 1.01 15.20 -10.06
N ALA A 255 1.63 14.06 -9.77
CA ALA A 255 1.67 12.92 -10.70
C ALA A 255 0.33 12.15 -10.77
N ILE A 256 -0.49 12.20 -9.71
CA ILE A 256 -1.75 11.45 -9.63
C ILE A 256 -3.00 12.32 -9.76
N GLU A 257 -2.89 13.65 -9.62
CA GLU A 257 -4.00 14.61 -9.56
C GLU A 257 -4.99 14.43 -10.72
N LYS A 258 -4.51 14.47 -11.97
CA LYS A 258 -5.36 14.34 -13.16
C LYS A 258 -6.13 13.02 -13.18
N PHE A 259 -5.49 11.93 -12.78
CA PHE A 259 -6.15 10.64 -12.69
C PHE A 259 -7.25 10.65 -11.63
N LEU A 260 -7.03 11.27 -10.47
CA LEU A 260 -8.05 11.38 -9.42
C LEU A 260 -9.23 12.25 -9.84
N GLU A 261 -9.01 13.27 -10.67
CA GLU A 261 -10.05 14.15 -11.25
C GLU A 261 -10.87 13.46 -12.35
N GLY A 262 -10.45 12.29 -12.84
CA GLY A 262 -11.16 11.52 -13.84
C GLY A 262 -10.73 11.81 -15.29
N GLU A 263 -9.55 12.43 -15.47
CA GLU A 263 -8.94 12.71 -16.77
C GLU A 263 -8.04 11.58 -17.27
#